data_970bbf44067fd71d7c53716533ad5b16
#
_entry.id   970bbf44067fd71d7c53716533ad5b16
#
_cell.length_a   1.000
_cell.length_b   1.000
_cell.length_c   1.000
_cell.angle_alpha   90.00
_cell.angle_beta   90.00
_cell.angle_gamma   90.00
#
_symmetry.space_group_name_H-M   'P 1'
#
loop_
_entity.id
_entity.type
_entity.pdbx_description
1 polymer ?
#
loop_
_entity_poly.entity_id
_entity_poly.type
_entity_poly.pdbx_seq_one_letter_code
_entity_poly.pdbx_strand_id
1 'polypeptide(L)'
;MTDDLLDEDGYPTEYALDKIAKWCYTDHIGLMQFIKPLWHFADCGYWTQTDTKYEISTAGWSGNEDIIWAMNRNMTFWSFCWVQSRRGGHYIFEVKNER
;
A
#
# COMPACT_ATOMS: atom_id res chain seq x y z
N MET A 1 -22.05 -10.31 -0.18
CA MET A 1 -21.39 -10.23 -0.50
C MET A 1 -20.57 -9.79 -0.18
N THR A 2 -20.04 -9.70 -0.44
CA THR A 2 -19.04 -9.48 0.19
C THR A 2 -18.18 -8.59 -0.34
N ASP A 3 -17.54 -7.83 0.35
CA ASP A 3 -16.60 -6.88 -0.08
C ASP A 3 -15.29 -7.58 -0.18
N ASP A 4 -15.15 -8.35 -1.19
CA ASP A 4 -13.91 -9.08 -1.38
C ASP A 4 -12.79 -8.11 -1.71
N LEU A 5 -11.71 -8.21 -0.99
CA LEU A 5 -10.56 -7.35 -1.21
C LEU A 5 -9.60 -7.96 -2.23
N LEU A 6 -9.58 -9.27 -2.32
CA LEU A 6 -8.76 -9.97 -3.32
C LEU A 6 -9.66 -10.87 -4.14
N ASP A 7 -9.33 -11.02 -5.42
CA ASP A 7 -10.10 -11.91 -6.28
C ASP A 7 -9.55 -13.33 -6.17
N GLU A 8 -10.07 -14.25 -6.99
CA GLU A 8 -9.70 -15.66 -6.92
C GLU A 8 -8.23 -15.88 -7.19
N ASP A 9 -7.61 -14.99 -7.92
CA ASP A 9 -6.21 -15.11 -8.27
C ASP A 9 -5.29 -14.34 -7.34
N GLY A 10 -5.85 -13.74 -6.31
CA GLY A 10 -5.07 -12.99 -5.33
C GLY A 10 -4.77 -11.56 -5.72
N TYR A 11 -5.41 -11.05 -6.77
CA TYR A 11 -5.23 -9.66 -7.17
C TYR A 11 -6.18 -8.76 -6.41
N PRO A 12 -5.76 -7.54 -6.07
CA PRO A 12 -6.67 -6.61 -5.40
C PRO A 12 -7.84 -6.27 -6.31
N THR A 13 -9.03 -6.26 -5.73
CA THR A 13 -10.24 -5.93 -6.49
C THR A 13 -10.34 -4.43 -6.68
N GLU A 14 -11.21 -4.01 -7.61
CA GLU A 14 -11.45 -2.58 -7.78
C GLU A 14 -11.97 -1.95 -6.51
N TYR A 15 -12.76 -2.70 -5.76
CA TYR A 15 -13.26 -2.20 -4.48
C TYR A 15 -12.11 -1.89 -3.53
N ALA A 16 -11.14 -2.81 -3.43
CA ALA A 16 -9.99 -2.61 -2.55
C ALA A 16 -9.14 -1.42 -3.02
N LEU A 17 -8.89 -1.34 -4.31
CA LEU A 17 -8.07 -0.26 -4.85
C LEU A 17 -8.75 1.09 -4.67
N ASP A 18 -10.06 1.13 -4.81
CA ASP A 18 -10.81 2.35 -4.63
C ASP A 18 -10.76 2.81 -3.17
N LYS A 19 -10.84 1.86 -2.25
CA LYS A 19 -10.73 2.20 -0.84
C LYS A 19 -9.37 2.81 -0.52
N ILE A 20 -8.30 2.27 -1.12
CA ILE A 20 -6.98 2.82 -0.91
C ILE A 20 -6.92 4.26 -1.43
N ALA A 21 -7.40 4.46 -2.64
CA ALA A 21 -7.33 5.79 -3.27
C ALA A 21 -8.14 6.82 -2.51
N LYS A 22 -9.18 6.40 -1.83
CA LYS A 22 -10.08 7.31 -1.12
C LYS A 22 -9.94 7.26 0.38
N TRP A 23 -8.92 6.60 0.90
CA TRP A 23 -8.73 6.46 2.34
C TRP A 23 -8.63 7.81 3.01
N CYS A 24 -9.20 7.92 4.19
CA CYS A 24 -9.26 9.18 4.93
C CYS A 24 -7.86 9.71 5.22
N TYR A 25 -7.65 10.97 4.92
CA TYR A 25 -6.32 11.57 5.08
C TYR A 25 -5.87 11.69 6.54
N THR A 26 -6.76 11.45 7.48
CA THR A 26 -6.39 11.52 8.89
C THR A 26 -5.93 10.18 9.44
N ASP A 27 -5.87 9.14 8.61
CA ASP A 27 -5.58 7.80 9.11
C ASP A 27 -4.62 7.05 8.19
N HIS A 28 -3.42 7.59 8.04
CA HIS A 28 -2.43 6.95 7.17
C HIS A 28 -1.94 5.63 7.76
N ILE A 29 -1.88 5.53 9.08
CA ILE A 29 -1.48 4.28 9.72
C ILE A 29 -2.50 3.20 9.42
N GLY A 30 -3.78 3.52 9.52
CA GLY A 30 -4.83 2.58 9.19
C GLY A 30 -4.77 2.14 7.74
N LEU A 31 -4.41 3.07 6.84
CA LEU A 31 -4.26 2.74 5.44
C LEU A 31 -3.18 1.67 5.24
N MET A 32 -2.02 1.84 5.87
CA MET A 32 -0.95 0.86 5.73
C MET A 32 -1.35 -0.49 6.34
N GLN A 33 -2.12 -0.47 7.43
CA GLN A 33 -2.62 -1.70 8.02
C GLN A 33 -3.62 -2.40 7.09
N PHE A 34 -4.40 -1.63 6.35
CA PHE A 34 -5.34 -2.17 5.38
C PHE A 34 -4.60 -2.81 4.21
N ILE A 35 -3.52 -2.17 3.75
CA ILE A 35 -2.78 -2.61 2.57
C ILE A 35 -1.98 -3.88 2.83
N LYS A 36 -1.37 -4.01 4.00
CA LYS A 36 -0.43 -5.11 4.25
C LYS A 36 -1.01 -6.48 3.92
N PRO A 37 -2.21 -6.84 4.36
CA PRO A 37 -2.75 -8.16 4.03
C PRO A 37 -3.01 -8.35 2.53
N LEU A 38 -3.08 -7.26 1.77
CA LEU A 38 -3.29 -7.34 0.34
C LEU A 38 -1.96 -7.45 -0.42
N TRP A 39 -0.85 -7.12 0.24
CA TRP A 39 0.45 -7.08 -0.40
C TRP A 39 0.99 -8.49 -0.59
N HIS A 40 1.18 -8.87 -1.85
CA HIS A 40 1.64 -10.20 -2.17
C HIS A 40 3.11 -10.33 -1.75
N PHE A 41 3.47 -11.45 -1.18
CA PHE A 41 4.84 -11.73 -0.73
C PHE A 41 5.27 -10.88 0.46
N ALA A 42 4.34 -10.29 1.21
CA ALA A 42 4.72 -9.50 2.38
C ALA A 42 5.58 -10.33 3.34
N ASP A 43 5.24 -11.59 3.52
CA ASP A 43 5.97 -12.46 4.44
C ASP A 43 7.29 -12.95 3.88
N CYS A 44 7.60 -12.63 2.65
CA CYS A 44 8.83 -13.06 2.00
C CYS A 44 9.86 -11.95 1.90
N GLY A 45 9.72 -10.93 2.74
CA GLY A 45 10.72 -9.86 2.78
C GLY A 45 10.41 -8.68 1.87
N TYR A 46 9.24 -8.65 1.28
CA TYR A 46 8.88 -7.53 0.42
C TYR A 46 8.03 -6.48 1.13
N TRP A 47 7.96 -6.59 2.46
CA TRP A 47 7.30 -5.58 3.28
C TRP A 47 8.08 -5.49 4.58
N THR A 48 8.85 -4.41 4.74
CA THR A 48 9.62 -4.19 5.95
C THR A 48 9.11 -2.95 6.64
N GLN A 49 8.82 -3.07 7.91
CA GLN A 49 8.30 -1.96 8.67
C GLN A 49 9.15 -1.76 9.91
N THR A 50 9.62 -0.54 10.11
CA THR A 50 10.43 -0.20 11.29
C THR A 50 9.87 1.09 11.83
N ASP A 51 9.27 1.06 13.02
CA ASP A 51 8.62 2.23 13.58
C ASP A 51 7.66 2.84 12.57
N THR A 52 8.02 3.99 12.04
CA THR A 52 7.16 4.72 11.12
C THR A 52 7.56 4.53 9.66
N LYS A 53 8.63 3.79 9.42
CA LYS A 53 9.15 3.65 8.06
C LYS A 53 8.74 2.34 7.43
N TYR A 54 8.27 2.42 6.21
CA TYR A 54 7.87 1.24 5.46
C TYR A 54 8.71 1.15 4.19
N GLU A 55 9.35 0.00 3.99
CA GLU A 55 10.10 -0.25 2.77
C GLU A 55 9.45 -1.44 2.11
N ILE A 56 8.82 -1.23 0.99
CA ILE A 56 8.06 -2.28 0.34
C ILE A 56 8.49 -2.43 -1.11
N SER A 57 8.36 -3.64 -1.62
CA SER A 57 8.76 -3.95 -2.98
C SER A 57 7.64 -4.68 -3.69
N THR A 58 7.37 -4.31 -4.94
CA THR A 58 6.31 -4.96 -5.70
C THR A 58 6.72 -6.35 -6.16
N ALA A 59 7.99 -6.67 -6.10
CA ALA A 59 8.52 -7.96 -6.59
C ALA A 59 8.16 -8.19 -8.06
N GLY A 60 7.85 -7.12 -8.77
CA GLY A 60 7.45 -7.22 -10.16
C GLY A 60 6.05 -7.79 -10.40
N TRP A 61 5.28 -7.97 -9.33
CA TRP A 61 3.94 -8.54 -9.45
C TRP A 61 2.93 -7.43 -9.71
N SER A 62 2.16 -7.58 -10.78
CA SER A 62 1.26 -6.52 -11.22
C SER A 62 0.21 -6.15 -10.18
N GLY A 63 -0.23 -7.10 -9.36
CA GLY A 63 -1.20 -6.78 -8.32
C GLY A 63 -0.64 -5.82 -7.28
N ASN A 64 0.63 -6.00 -6.91
CA ASN A 64 1.27 -5.06 -5.99
C ASN A 64 1.46 -3.70 -6.66
N GLU A 65 1.75 -3.71 -7.95
CA GLU A 65 1.90 -2.45 -8.68
C GLU A 65 0.57 -1.70 -8.76
N ASP A 66 -0.54 -2.43 -8.87
CA ASP A 66 -1.85 -1.79 -8.86
C ASP A 66 -2.11 -1.12 -7.51
N ILE A 67 -1.64 -1.73 -6.43
CA ILE A 67 -1.77 -1.14 -5.10
C ILE A 67 -0.97 0.16 -5.04
N ILE A 68 0.24 0.17 -5.57
CA ILE A 68 1.05 1.39 -5.61
C ILE A 68 0.33 2.49 -6.42
N TRP A 69 -0.28 2.10 -7.54
CA TRP A 69 -1.04 3.07 -8.33
C TRP A 69 -2.19 3.69 -7.53
N ALA A 70 -2.91 2.86 -6.77
CA ALA A 70 -4.00 3.35 -5.93
C ALA A 70 -3.49 4.27 -4.83
N MET A 71 -2.35 3.92 -4.22
CA MET A 71 -1.73 4.76 -3.20
C MET A 71 -1.33 6.11 -3.79
N ASN A 72 -0.83 6.09 -5.02
CA ASN A 72 -0.43 7.32 -5.69
C ASN A 72 -1.63 8.21 -5.98
N ARG A 73 -2.78 7.61 -6.29
CA ARG A 73 -4.00 8.37 -6.53
C ARG A 73 -4.53 9.01 -5.24
N ASN A 74 -4.12 8.51 -4.09
CA ASN A 74 -4.46 9.15 -2.83
C ASN A 74 -3.42 10.24 -2.60
N MET A 75 -3.69 11.39 -3.17
CA MET A 75 -2.72 12.47 -3.23
C MET A 75 -2.26 12.94 -1.86
N THR A 76 -3.15 12.98 -0.89
CA THR A 76 -2.79 13.40 0.44
C THR A 76 -1.80 12.43 1.07
N PHE A 77 -2.10 11.13 0.98
CA PHE A 77 -1.19 10.12 1.50
C PHE A 77 0.16 10.22 0.80
N TRP A 78 0.13 10.25 -0.53
CA TRP A 78 1.39 10.23 -1.30
C TRP A 78 2.23 11.46 -0.97
N SER A 79 1.59 12.63 -0.88
CA SER A 79 2.33 13.86 -0.60
C SER A 79 2.98 13.86 0.77
N PHE A 80 2.32 13.29 1.75
CA PHE A 80 2.84 13.33 3.11
C PHE A 80 3.72 12.15 3.48
N CYS A 81 3.55 11.04 2.83
CA CYS A 81 4.21 9.82 3.29
C CYS A 81 5.27 9.27 2.34
N TRP A 82 5.15 9.55 1.05
CA TRP A 82 6.13 9.02 0.10
C TRP A 82 7.49 9.67 0.32
N VAL A 83 8.52 8.85 0.45
CA VAL A 83 9.88 9.32 0.65
C VAL A 83 10.68 9.17 -0.63
N GLN A 84 10.69 7.99 -1.19
CA GLN A 84 11.41 7.77 -2.44
C GLN A 84 11.00 6.47 -3.11
N SER A 85 11.26 6.40 -4.40
CA SER A 85 11.07 5.21 -5.18
C SER A 85 12.41 4.82 -5.75
N ARG A 86 12.69 3.52 -5.79
CA ARG A 86 13.94 3.01 -6.34
C ARG A 86 13.64 2.06 -7.48
N ARG A 87 14.60 1.87 -8.35
CA ARG A 87 14.45 0.94 -9.44
C ARG A 87 14.06 -0.42 -8.92
N GLY A 88 13.30 -1.16 -9.70
CA GLY A 88 12.89 -2.51 -9.34
C GLY A 88 11.65 -2.57 -8.47
N GLY A 89 10.91 -1.48 -8.40
CA GLY A 89 9.63 -1.49 -7.68
C GLY A 89 9.76 -1.34 -6.17
N HIS A 90 10.84 -0.72 -5.70
CA HIS A 90 11.00 -0.45 -4.27
C HIS A 90 10.46 0.92 -3.93
N TYR A 91 9.69 0.98 -2.85
CA TYR A 91 9.11 2.24 -2.41
C TYR A 91 9.32 2.40 -0.91
N ILE A 92 9.61 3.62 -0.49
CA ILE A 92 9.81 3.93 0.92
C ILE A 92 8.81 4.97 1.33
N PHE A 93 8.09 4.70 2.42
CA PHE A 93 7.11 5.62 2.98
C PHE A 93 7.41 5.88 4.44
N GLU A 94 7.11 7.08 4.89
CA GLU A 94 7.23 7.41 6.30
C GLU A 94 5.85 7.82 6.77
N VAL A 95 5.27 7.07 7.69
CA VAL A 95 3.92 7.33 8.17
C VAL A 95 4.02 7.66 9.65
N LYS A 96 3.97 8.94 9.96
CA LYS A 96 4.13 9.35 11.33
C LYS A 96 2.85 9.26 12.11
N ASN A 97 2.98 8.94 13.37
CA ASN A 97 1.85 8.87 14.23
C ASN A 97 1.59 10.29 14.71
N GLU A 98 0.65 10.96 14.13
CA GLU A 98 0.46 12.24 14.45
C GLU A 98 -0.31 12.44 15.52
N ARG A 99 -0.42 13.02 16.17
CA ARG A 99 -1.11 13.18 17.09
C ARG A 99 -1.29 13.96 17.40
#